data_22bf1542d502b91df5620a9a472037c3
#
_entry.id   22bf1542d502b91df5620a9a472037c3
#
_cell.length_a   1.000
_cell.length_b   1.000
_cell.length_c   1.000
_cell.angle_alpha   90.00
_cell.angle_beta   90.00
_cell.angle_gamma   90.00
#
_symmetry.space_group_name_H-M   'P 1'
#
loop_
_entity.id
_entity.type
_entity.pdbx_description
1 polymer ?
#
loop_
_entity_poly.entity_id
_entity_poly.type
_entity_poly.pdbx_seq_one_letter_code
_entity_poly.pdbx_strand_id
1 'polypeptide(L)'
;MDTPLSTPLTIIVVEDNPVDVYLIRWVLTAHELPYTLHVIDNADQAMHYIDELAQQDRPKAPTIMLLDLTLPQRDGRDLLRQVRTIPEGSDICVVIVTSSNNPADRRETLRMGADAYFVKPFHLNEFMQLGNLIKHLAFDHPRWEDSASTV
;
A
#
# COMPACT_ATOMS: atom_id res chain seq x y z
N MET A 1 -6.19 -14.24 -20.05
CA MET A 1 -6.72 -15.01 -18.92
C MET A 1 -5.86 -14.73 -17.70
N ASP A 2 -6.45 -14.11 -16.70
CA ASP A 2 -5.69 -13.72 -15.51
C ASP A 2 -5.35 -14.96 -14.69
N THR A 3 -4.05 -15.19 -14.51
CA THR A 3 -3.59 -16.25 -13.62
C THR A 3 -3.85 -15.80 -12.19
N PRO A 4 -4.60 -16.56 -11.39
CA PRO A 4 -4.79 -16.16 -9.99
C PRO A 4 -3.46 -16.09 -9.28
N LEU A 5 -3.35 -15.16 -8.35
CA LEU A 5 -2.15 -15.05 -7.52
C LEU A 5 -2.00 -16.35 -6.72
N SER A 6 -0.85 -16.99 -6.85
CA SER A 6 -0.56 -18.23 -6.12
C SER A 6 -0.38 -17.98 -4.62
N THR A 7 -0.06 -16.75 -4.23
CA THR A 7 0.13 -16.32 -2.85
C THR A 7 -0.80 -15.14 -2.58
N PRO A 8 -1.53 -15.14 -1.46
CA PRO A 8 -2.35 -13.98 -1.12
C PRO A 8 -1.53 -12.71 -1.04
N LEU A 9 -2.11 -11.62 -1.54
CA LEU A 9 -1.51 -10.30 -1.47
C LEU A 9 -1.51 -9.83 -0.01
N THR A 10 -0.38 -9.32 0.45
CA THR A 10 -0.31 -8.70 1.78
C THR A 10 -0.58 -7.22 1.63
N ILE A 11 -1.61 -6.72 2.32
CA ILE A 11 -1.96 -5.31 2.30
C ILE A 11 -1.80 -4.73 3.70
N ILE A 12 -0.97 -3.71 3.80
CA ILE A 12 -0.75 -2.97 5.04
C ILE A 12 -1.45 -1.62 4.88
N VAL A 13 -2.42 -1.35 5.74
CA VAL A 13 -3.14 -0.08 5.73
C VAL A 13 -2.68 0.75 6.92
N VAL A 14 -2.05 1.88 6.66
CA VAL A 14 -1.65 2.82 7.70
C VAL A 14 -2.62 3.99 7.66
N GLU A 15 -3.63 3.94 8.53
CA GLU A 15 -4.77 4.84 8.53
C GLU A 15 -5.42 4.86 9.91
N ASP A 16 -5.67 6.04 10.44
CA ASP A 16 -6.28 6.19 11.76
C ASP A 16 -7.81 6.37 11.72
N ASN A 17 -8.38 6.64 10.56
CA ASN A 17 -9.82 6.84 10.40
C ASN A 17 -10.52 5.50 10.15
N PRO A 18 -11.34 5.00 11.10
CA PRO A 18 -11.99 3.70 10.95
C PRO A 18 -12.98 3.64 9.77
N VAL A 19 -13.57 4.76 9.37
CA VAL A 19 -14.46 4.81 8.22
C VAL A 19 -13.68 4.52 6.94
N ASP A 20 -12.51 5.12 6.78
CA ASP A 20 -11.67 4.89 5.61
C ASP A 20 -11.17 3.43 5.57
N VAL A 21 -10.83 2.87 6.72
CA VAL A 21 -10.45 1.45 6.82
C VAL A 21 -11.61 0.55 6.37
N TYR A 22 -12.82 0.85 6.80
CA TYR A 22 -14.01 0.10 6.39
C TYR A 22 -14.21 0.16 4.87
N LEU A 23 -14.05 1.34 4.28
CA LEU A 23 -14.20 1.51 2.83
C LEU A 23 -13.12 0.72 2.07
N ILE A 24 -11.90 0.69 2.57
CA ILE A 24 -10.83 -0.08 1.95
C ILE A 24 -11.16 -1.57 1.99
N ARG A 25 -11.64 -2.09 3.12
CA ARG A 25 -12.07 -3.49 3.21
C ARG A 25 -13.18 -3.81 2.21
N TRP A 26 -14.14 -2.92 2.09
CA TRP A 26 -15.24 -3.08 1.16
C TRP A 26 -14.75 -3.14 -0.28
N VAL A 27 -13.83 -2.26 -0.65
CA VAL A 27 -13.24 -2.22 -2.00
C VAL A 27 -12.51 -3.52 -2.31
N LEU A 28 -11.69 -4.00 -1.38
CA LEU A 28 -10.91 -5.23 -1.57
C LEU A 28 -11.82 -6.45 -1.74
N THR A 29 -12.86 -6.53 -0.92
CA THR A 29 -13.84 -7.63 -1.01
C THR A 29 -14.58 -7.59 -2.34
N ALA A 30 -14.99 -6.40 -2.79
CA ALA A 30 -15.73 -6.24 -4.04
C ALA A 30 -14.89 -6.64 -5.26
N HIS A 31 -13.58 -6.51 -5.21
CA HIS A 31 -12.69 -6.90 -6.30
C HIS A 31 -12.21 -8.35 -6.22
N GLU A 32 -12.66 -9.09 -5.21
CA GLU A 32 -12.39 -10.52 -5.06
C GLU A 32 -10.91 -10.89 -5.09
N LEU A 33 -10.05 -10.00 -4.60
CA LEU A 33 -8.62 -10.27 -4.50
C LEU A 33 -8.34 -11.13 -3.27
N PRO A 34 -7.54 -12.21 -3.40
CA PRO A 34 -7.08 -12.92 -2.22
C PRO A 34 -6.06 -12.05 -1.48
N TYR A 35 -6.35 -11.69 -0.25
CA TYR A 35 -5.49 -10.79 0.51
C TYR A 35 -5.46 -11.12 1.99
N THR A 36 -4.36 -10.72 2.64
CA THR A 36 -4.23 -10.63 4.08
C THR A 36 -4.09 -9.16 4.42
N LEU A 37 -4.90 -8.65 5.34
CA LEU A 37 -4.95 -7.23 5.66
C LEU A 37 -4.42 -6.97 7.07
N HIS A 38 -3.48 -6.03 7.17
CA HIS A 38 -2.96 -5.54 8.44
C HIS A 38 -3.28 -4.05 8.55
N VAL A 39 -4.09 -3.70 9.54
CA VAL A 39 -4.48 -2.31 9.77
C VAL A 39 -3.67 -1.75 10.92
N ILE A 40 -2.98 -0.65 10.69
CA ILE A 40 -2.13 0.00 11.66
C ILE A 40 -2.51 1.47 11.71
N ASP A 41 -2.77 2.00 12.91
CA ASP A 41 -3.32 3.34 13.05
C ASP A 41 -2.28 4.42 13.35
N ASN A 42 -1.00 4.06 13.38
CA ASN A 42 0.06 5.06 13.57
C ASN A 42 1.36 4.63 12.89
N ALA A 43 2.20 5.61 12.59
CA ALA A 43 3.42 5.38 11.81
C ALA A 43 4.48 4.57 12.57
N ASP A 44 4.59 4.75 13.89
CA ASP A 44 5.59 4.03 14.68
C ASP A 44 5.33 2.53 14.70
N GLN A 45 4.07 2.13 14.86
CA GLN A 45 3.70 0.72 14.80
C GLN A 45 3.89 0.15 13.40
N ALA A 46 3.63 0.94 12.37
CA ALA A 46 3.85 0.52 10.99
C ALA A 46 5.33 0.24 10.74
N MET A 47 6.21 1.12 11.22
CA MET A 47 7.66 0.90 11.10
C MET A 47 8.10 -0.37 11.79
N HIS A 48 7.61 -0.58 13.01
CA HIS A 48 7.93 -1.78 13.76
C HIS A 48 7.49 -3.05 13.03
N TYR A 49 6.30 -3.02 12.45
CA TYR A 49 5.77 -4.14 11.67
C TYR A 49 6.66 -4.44 10.45
N ILE A 50 7.11 -3.39 9.75
CA ILE A 50 7.97 -3.56 8.58
C ILE A 50 9.33 -4.15 9.00
N ASP A 51 9.89 -3.68 10.12
CA ASP A 51 11.13 -4.23 10.65
C ASP A 51 10.99 -5.72 10.98
N GLU A 52 9.86 -6.12 11.53
CA GLU A 52 9.58 -7.54 11.80
C GLU A 52 9.50 -8.36 10.52
N LEU A 53 8.86 -7.83 9.48
CA LEU A 53 8.79 -8.52 8.19
C LEU A 53 10.19 -8.73 7.60
N ALA A 54 11.07 -7.76 7.77
CA ALA A 54 12.44 -7.82 7.26
C ALA A 54 13.25 -8.95 7.91
N GLN A 55 12.89 -9.34 9.13
CA GLN A 55 13.59 -10.37 9.87
C GLN A 55 13.09 -11.78 9.61
N GLN A 56 12.01 -11.91 8.84
CA GLN A 56 11.45 -13.22 8.54
C GLN A 56 12.19 -13.88 7.38
N ASP A 57 12.67 -15.10 7.61
CA ASP A 57 13.44 -15.87 6.64
C ASP A 57 12.50 -16.76 5.80
N ARG A 58 11.65 -16.14 5.01
CA ARG A 58 10.73 -16.85 4.12
C ARG A 58 10.46 -16.02 2.87
N PRO A 59 10.00 -16.67 1.76
CA PRO A 59 9.65 -15.94 0.56
C PRO A 59 8.64 -14.84 0.86
N LYS A 60 8.90 -13.65 0.39
CA LYS A 60 8.03 -12.50 0.64
C LYS A 60 6.83 -12.55 -0.29
N ALA A 61 5.64 -12.48 0.28
CA ALA A 61 4.43 -12.29 -0.50
C ALA A 61 4.45 -10.87 -1.11
N PRO A 62 3.81 -10.68 -2.27
CA PRO A 62 3.63 -9.32 -2.79
C PRO A 62 2.96 -8.45 -1.75
N THR A 63 3.55 -7.29 -1.45
CA THR A 63 3.09 -6.41 -0.37
C THR A 63 2.77 -5.03 -0.91
N ILE A 64 1.56 -4.55 -0.64
CA ILE A 64 1.12 -3.19 -0.94
C ILE A 64 0.83 -2.47 0.37
N MET A 65 1.41 -1.30 0.55
CA MET A 65 1.12 -0.44 1.69
C MET A 65 0.23 0.70 1.22
N LEU A 66 -0.93 0.84 1.84
CA LEU A 66 -1.81 1.99 1.65
C LEU A 66 -1.54 2.96 2.79
N LEU A 67 -0.99 4.12 2.47
CA LEU A 67 -0.45 5.05 3.45
C LEU A 67 -1.13 6.40 3.37
N ASP A 68 -1.78 6.83 4.48
CA ASP A 68 -2.29 8.19 4.58
C ASP A 68 -1.17 9.13 4.99
N LEU A 69 -1.16 10.31 4.39
CA LEU A 69 -0.19 11.34 4.74
C LEU A 69 -0.51 12.02 6.07
N THR A 70 -1.81 12.08 6.43
CA THR A 70 -2.27 12.76 7.64
C THR A 70 -2.47 11.74 8.76
N LEU A 71 -1.42 11.47 9.51
CA LEU A 71 -1.46 10.55 10.64
C LEU A 71 -1.30 11.34 11.96
N PRO A 72 -1.84 10.82 13.08
CA PRO A 72 -1.57 11.44 14.38
C PRO A 72 -0.07 11.38 14.68
N GLN A 73 0.47 12.44 15.25
CA GLN A 73 1.84 12.51 15.75
C GLN A 73 2.95 12.51 14.72
N ARG A 74 2.73 12.00 13.50
CA ARG A 74 3.74 11.97 12.43
C ARG A 74 3.13 12.17 11.07
N ASP A 75 3.91 12.81 10.20
CA ASP A 75 3.58 12.90 8.78
C ASP A 75 3.84 11.55 8.13
N GLY A 76 2.91 11.09 7.29
CA GLY A 76 3.08 9.84 6.55
C GLY A 76 4.31 9.84 5.65
N ARG A 77 4.81 11.01 5.26
CA ARG A 77 6.05 11.13 4.50
C ARG A 77 7.25 10.57 5.25
N ASP A 78 7.27 10.69 6.57
CA ASP A 78 8.36 10.13 7.39
C ASP A 78 8.39 8.62 7.28
N LEU A 79 7.21 7.98 7.31
CA LEU A 79 7.12 6.54 7.14
C LEU A 79 7.57 6.12 5.73
N LEU A 80 7.13 6.83 4.71
CA LEU A 80 7.54 6.54 3.32
C LEU A 80 9.06 6.61 3.19
N ARG A 81 9.67 7.64 3.76
CA ARG A 81 11.13 7.80 3.72
C ARG A 81 11.82 6.61 4.39
N GLN A 82 11.34 6.21 5.56
CA GLN A 82 11.95 5.10 6.28
C GLN A 82 11.78 3.77 5.56
N VAL A 83 10.60 3.50 4.99
CA VAL A 83 10.37 2.30 4.19
C VAL A 83 11.37 2.20 3.05
N ARG A 84 11.66 3.32 2.38
CA ARG A 84 12.58 3.33 1.24
C ARG A 84 14.05 3.25 1.63
N THR A 85 14.39 3.53 2.90
CA THR A 85 15.78 3.38 3.38
C THR A 85 16.11 1.96 3.83
N ILE A 86 15.11 1.14 4.13
CA ILE A 86 15.30 -0.25 4.54
C ILE A 86 15.38 -1.10 3.26
N PRO A 87 16.43 -1.93 3.08
CA PRO A 87 16.56 -2.75 1.86
C PRO A 87 15.33 -3.62 1.59
N GLU A 88 14.75 -4.20 2.62
CA GLU A 88 13.56 -5.04 2.52
C GLU A 88 12.33 -4.24 2.12
N GLY A 89 12.30 -2.94 2.42
CA GLY A 89 11.22 -2.05 2.05
C GLY A 89 11.19 -1.70 0.57
N SER A 90 12.29 -1.94 -0.17
CA SER A 90 12.35 -1.63 -1.59
C SER A 90 11.34 -2.44 -2.41
N ASP A 91 10.93 -3.61 -1.91
CA ASP A 91 9.97 -4.49 -2.58
C ASP A 91 8.53 -4.17 -2.22
N ILE A 92 8.29 -3.24 -1.29
CA ILE A 92 6.94 -2.85 -0.89
C ILE A 92 6.42 -1.80 -1.87
N CYS A 93 5.27 -2.09 -2.48
CA CYS A 93 4.56 -1.13 -3.31
C CYS A 93 3.81 -0.17 -2.38
N VAL A 94 4.11 1.12 -2.44
CA VAL A 94 3.48 2.13 -1.57
C VAL A 94 2.50 2.97 -2.38
N VAL A 95 1.25 2.96 -1.97
CA VAL A 95 0.19 3.79 -2.53
C VAL A 95 -0.21 4.82 -1.48
N ILE A 96 -0.07 6.09 -1.81
CA ILE A 96 -0.57 7.17 -0.95
C ILE A 96 -2.08 7.25 -1.11
N VAL A 97 -2.83 7.19 0.00
CA VAL A 97 -4.30 7.28 0.01
C VAL A 97 -4.65 8.41 0.97
N THR A 98 -4.97 9.58 0.44
CA THR A 98 -5.11 10.79 1.25
C THR A 98 -6.21 11.69 0.73
N SER A 99 -6.73 12.56 1.60
CA SER A 99 -7.70 13.58 1.21
C SER A 99 -7.07 14.76 0.47
N SER A 100 -5.74 14.88 0.48
CA SER A 100 -5.06 15.98 -0.19
C SER A 100 -5.07 15.81 -1.69
N ASN A 101 -5.60 16.79 -2.42
CA ASN A 101 -5.52 16.86 -3.87
C ASN A 101 -4.48 17.88 -4.35
N ASN A 102 -3.59 18.31 -3.45
CA ASN A 102 -2.56 19.29 -3.78
C ASN A 102 -1.50 18.66 -4.70
N PRO A 103 -1.28 19.21 -5.91
CA PRO A 103 -0.28 18.67 -6.82
C PRO A 103 1.13 18.60 -6.23
N ALA A 104 1.47 19.49 -5.30
CA ALA A 104 2.78 19.48 -4.64
C ALA A 104 2.95 18.22 -3.79
N ASP A 105 1.92 17.82 -3.06
CA ASP A 105 1.97 16.59 -2.25
C ASP A 105 2.16 15.35 -3.13
N ARG A 106 1.46 15.32 -4.24
CA ARG A 106 1.59 14.22 -5.21
C ARG A 106 3.00 14.14 -5.76
N ARG A 107 3.54 15.27 -6.24
CA ARG A 107 4.89 15.31 -6.82
C ARG A 107 5.95 14.91 -5.80
N GLU A 108 5.84 15.44 -4.59
CA GLU A 108 6.80 15.17 -3.53
C GLU A 108 6.82 13.69 -3.15
N THR A 109 5.65 13.09 -2.89
CA THR A 109 5.59 11.69 -2.46
C THR A 109 6.02 10.73 -3.57
N LEU A 110 5.68 11.01 -4.83
CA LEU A 110 6.16 10.18 -5.94
C LEU A 110 7.67 10.29 -6.09
N ARG A 111 8.23 11.49 -5.89
CA ARG A 111 9.68 11.70 -5.92
C ARG A 111 10.38 10.98 -4.76
N MET A 112 9.71 10.84 -3.63
CA MET A 112 10.22 10.12 -2.47
C MET A 112 10.13 8.60 -2.60
N GLY A 113 9.51 8.10 -3.66
CA GLY A 113 9.45 6.67 -3.93
C GLY A 113 8.08 6.04 -3.78
N ALA A 114 6.99 6.80 -3.61
CA ALA A 114 5.65 6.23 -3.69
C ALA A 114 5.39 5.75 -5.12
N ASP A 115 4.67 4.64 -5.23
CA ASP A 115 4.38 4.04 -6.54
C ASP A 115 3.10 4.58 -7.16
N ALA A 116 2.19 5.08 -6.33
CA ALA A 116 0.94 5.67 -6.80
C ALA A 116 0.38 6.63 -5.76
N TYR A 117 -0.55 7.44 -6.19
CA TYR A 117 -1.20 8.45 -5.36
C TYR A 117 -2.70 8.42 -5.64
N PHE A 118 -3.50 8.18 -4.60
CA PHE A 118 -4.95 8.11 -4.71
C PHE A 118 -5.57 9.15 -3.79
N VAL A 119 -6.34 10.07 -4.38
CA VAL A 119 -7.07 11.08 -3.60
C VAL A 119 -8.38 10.48 -3.14
N LYS A 120 -8.65 10.49 -1.83
CA LYS A 120 -9.91 9.99 -1.28
C LYS A 120 -11.08 10.78 -1.86
N PRO A 121 -12.00 10.13 -2.59
CA PRO A 121 -13.12 10.84 -3.20
C PRO A 121 -14.24 11.08 -2.19
N PHE A 122 -15.12 12.03 -2.53
CA PHE A 122 -16.33 12.28 -1.73
C PHE A 122 -17.45 11.27 -2.00
N HIS A 123 -17.39 10.58 -3.14
CA HIS A 123 -18.44 9.65 -3.55
C HIS A 123 -17.96 8.21 -3.43
N LEU A 124 -18.80 7.37 -2.85
CA LEU A 124 -18.48 5.96 -2.60
C LEU A 124 -18.11 5.22 -3.89
N ASN A 125 -18.84 5.49 -4.98
CA ASN A 125 -18.57 4.83 -6.26
C ASN A 125 -17.17 5.08 -6.77
N GLU A 126 -16.65 6.28 -6.54
CA GLU A 126 -15.31 6.63 -6.98
C GLU A 126 -14.23 5.95 -6.14
N PHE A 127 -14.56 5.60 -4.88
CA PHE A 127 -13.64 4.88 -4.02
C PHE A 127 -13.31 3.49 -4.58
N MET A 128 -14.20 2.92 -5.38
CA MET A 128 -13.97 1.64 -6.05
C MET A 128 -12.77 1.67 -7.00
N GLN A 129 -12.39 2.84 -7.49
CA GLN A 129 -11.21 2.98 -8.34
C GLN A 129 -9.92 2.60 -7.62
N LEU A 130 -9.89 2.70 -6.30
CA LEU A 130 -8.75 2.21 -5.52
C LEU A 130 -8.57 0.70 -5.71
N GLY A 131 -9.66 -0.05 -5.77
CA GLY A 131 -9.59 -1.49 -6.05
C GLY A 131 -9.00 -1.80 -7.41
N ASN A 132 -9.37 -1.04 -8.44
CA ASN A 132 -8.80 -1.19 -9.77
C ASN A 132 -7.29 -0.91 -9.75
N LEU A 133 -6.87 0.12 -9.04
CA LEU A 133 -5.46 0.47 -8.91
C LEU A 133 -4.68 -0.65 -8.19
N ILE A 134 -5.21 -1.15 -7.07
CA ILE A 134 -4.58 -2.23 -6.32
C ILE A 134 -4.47 -3.48 -7.19
N LYS A 135 -5.52 -3.82 -7.91
CA LYS A 135 -5.53 -4.99 -8.79
C LYS A 135 -4.48 -4.86 -9.89
N HIS A 136 -4.37 -3.69 -10.51
CA HIS A 136 -3.36 -3.43 -11.53
C HIS A 136 -1.95 -3.59 -10.95
N LEU A 137 -1.69 -3.00 -9.79
CA LEU A 137 -0.39 -3.10 -9.14
C LEU A 137 -0.07 -4.53 -8.71
N ALA A 138 -1.07 -5.29 -8.28
CA ALA A 138 -0.87 -6.67 -7.83
C ALA A 138 -0.39 -7.59 -8.96
N PHE A 139 -0.85 -7.35 -10.18
CA PHE A 139 -0.56 -8.24 -11.31
C PHE A 139 0.57 -7.74 -12.22
N ASP A 140 0.90 -6.46 -12.17
CA ASP A 140 1.75 -5.86 -13.20
C ASP A 140 2.76 -4.85 -12.63
N HIS A 141 3.16 -4.98 -11.38
CA HIS A 141 4.07 -4.02 -10.79
C HIS A 141 5.54 -4.40 -11.03
N PRO A 142 6.38 -3.45 -11.52
CA PRO A 142 7.78 -3.73 -11.85
C PRO A 142 8.62 -4.26 -10.68
N ARG A 143 8.29 -3.89 -9.45
CA ARG A 143 9.03 -4.34 -8.26
C ARG A 143 9.00 -5.86 -8.07
N TRP A 144 8.04 -6.54 -8.70
CA TRP A 144 7.84 -7.98 -8.53
C TRP A 144 8.14 -8.79 -9.78
N GLU A 145 8.53 -8.13 -10.87
CA GLU A 145 8.78 -8.81 -12.14
C GLU A 145 9.98 -9.73 -12.08
N ASP A 146 11.03 -9.35 -11.36
CA ASP A 146 12.26 -10.12 -11.27
C ASP A 146 12.04 -11.50 -10.64
N SER A 147 11.08 -11.63 -9.74
CA SER A 147 10.77 -12.92 -9.12
C SER A 147 10.00 -13.86 -10.06
N ALA A 148 9.40 -13.32 -11.13
CA ALA A 148 8.64 -14.11 -12.11
C ALA A 148 9.49 -14.47 -13.33
N SER A 149 10.57 -13.76 -13.60
CA SER A 149 11.39 -13.96 -14.79
C SER A 149 12.55 -14.94 -14.60
N THR A 150 12.77 -15.41 -13.40
CA THR A 150 13.78 -16.44 -13.12
C THR A 150 13.19 -17.83 -13.35
N VAL A 151 12.88 -18.11 -14.57
CA VAL A 151 12.51 -19.47 -14.97
C VAL A 151 13.70 -20.13 -15.61
#